data_107de70697cbb68f50b372018d1a918e
#
_entry.id   107de70697cbb68f50b372018d1a918e
#
_cell.length_a   1.000
_cell.length_b   1.000
_cell.length_c   1.000
_cell.angle_alpha   90.00
_cell.angle_beta   90.00
_cell.angle_gamma   90.00
#
_symmetry.space_group_name_H-M   'P 1'
#
loop_
_entity.id
_entity.type
_entity.pdbx_description
1 polymer ?
#
loop_
_entity_poly.entity_id
_entity_poly.type
_entity_poly.pdbx_seq_one_letter_code
_entity_poly.pdbx_strand_id
1 'polypeptide(L)'
;MNSTKKQWIAGYLNAQKTALDSIPAEAVADLVDKLRGALKDGAYIYVFGNGGSASNASHFATDLGKGASDKTGKRFRVLSLNDNVSWMLALGNDYSYEDVFVGQLQNYGRPGDIAMGLSVSGNSPNCVKALDWAKKNGLQTVALVGAKRGRMAEVAEHVIAINDTHYGRVEDAQMGICHLLCYAFMENPDWAR
;
A
#
# COMPACT_ATOMS: atom_id res chain seq x y z
N MET A 1 34.18 4.04 -21.57
CA MET A 1 32.74 3.64 -21.52
C MET A 1 32.28 3.07 -20.16
N ASN A 2 33.10 2.31 -19.42
CA ASN A 2 32.71 1.72 -18.14
C ASN A 2 32.50 2.74 -16.98
N SER A 3 33.18 3.89 -16.99
CA SER A 3 33.07 4.89 -15.91
C SER A 3 31.70 5.56 -15.85
N THR A 4 31.08 5.86 -16.99
CA THR A 4 29.80 6.58 -17.08
C THR A 4 28.61 5.74 -16.55
N LYS A 5 28.55 4.44 -16.89
CA LYS A 5 27.52 3.54 -16.36
C LYS A 5 27.67 3.33 -14.85
N LYS A 6 28.91 3.13 -14.39
CA LYS A 6 29.23 2.97 -12.96
C LYS A 6 28.86 4.22 -12.16
N GLN A 7 29.15 5.42 -12.69
CA GLN A 7 28.77 6.68 -12.06
C GLN A 7 27.26 6.86 -12.00
N TRP A 8 26.53 6.54 -13.08
CA TRP A 8 25.07 6.59 -13.10
C TRP A 8 24.46 5.63 -12.06
N ILE A 9 24.93 4.37 -12.00
CA ILE A 9 24.46 3.37 -11.02
C ILE A 9 24.71 3.88 -9.59
N ALA A 10 25.90 4.40 -9.30
CA ALA A 10 26.21 4.94 -7.99
C ALA A 10 25.30 6.13 -7.62
N GLY A 11 25.04 7.01 -8.60
CA GLY A 11 24.10 8.13 -8.43
C GLY A 11 22.68 7.68 -8.16
N TYR A 12 22.18 6.67 -8.90
CA TYR A 12 20.86 6.08 -8.66
C TYR A 12 20.75 5.50 -7.25
N LEU A 13 21.74 4.69 -6.84
CA LEU A 13 21.75 4.08 -5.50
C LEU A 13 21.80 5.13 -4.37
N ASN A 14 22.54 6.22 -4.55
CA ASN A 14 22.56 7.31 -3.58
C ASN A 14 21.20 8.02 -3.49
N ALA A 15 20.55 8.29 -4.62
CA ALA A 15 19.22 8.86 -4.65
C ALA A 15 18.18 7.91 -4.01
N GLN A 16 18.32 6.58 -4.24
CA GLN A 16 17.48 5.58 -3.59
C GLN A 16 17.63 5.59 -2.06
N LYS A 17 18.85 5.71 -1.54
CA LYS A 17 19.09 5.85 -0.09
C LYS A 17 18.37 7.09 0.46
N THR A 18 18.49 8.23 -0.24
CA THR A 18 17.80 9.47 0.17
C THR A 18 16.27 9.28 0.20
N ALA A 19 15.69 8.56 -0.76
CA ALA A 19 14.27 8.25 -0.77
C ALA A 19 13.87 7.37 0.44
N LEU A 20 14.66 6.36 0.75
CA LEU A 20 14.45 5.50 1.92
C LEU A 20 14.60 6.27 3.24
N ASP A 21 15.61 7.13 3.36
CA ASP A 21 15.84 7.97 4.53
C ASP A 21 14.67 8.95 4.81
N SER A 22 13.86 9.24 3.78
CA SER A 22 12.69 10.11 3.90
C SER A 22 11.43 9.42 4.42
N ILE A 23 11.46 8.10 4.64
CA ILE A 23 10.32 7.36 5.18
C ILE A 23 10.02 7.85 6.60
N PRO A 24 8.80 8.35 6.87
CA PRO A 24 8.44 8.88 8.17
C PRO A 24 8.18 7.74 9.16
N ALA A 25 9.16 7.42 10.01
CA ALA A 25 9.11 6.28 10.92
C ALA A 25 7.88 6.31 11.85
N GLU A 26 7.50 7.48 12.36
CA GLU A 26 6.32 7.64 13.22
C GLU A 26 5.03 7.25 12.49
N ALA A 27 4.84 7.74 11.26
CA ALA A 27 3.66 7.39 10.47
C ALA A 27 3.61 5.90 10.11
N VAL A 28 4.77 5.25 9.92
CA VAL A 28 4.84 3.79 9.72
C VAL A 28 4.48 3.06 11.02
N ALA A 29 4.95 3.52 12.18
CA ALA A 29 4.61 2.95 13.48
C ALA A 29 3.11 3.06 13.77
N ASP A 30 2.49 4.21 13.49
CA ASP A 30 1.03 4.40 13.61
C ASP A 30 0.25 3.42 12.71
N LEU A 31 0.79 3.13 11.51
CA LEU A 31 0.17 2.16 10.62
C LEU A 31 0.32 0.72 11.15
N VAL A 32 1.43 0.36 11.79
CA VAL A 32 1.57 -0.93 12.50
C VAL A 32 0.47 -1.06 13.56
N ASP A 33 0.20 -0.01 14.33
CA ASP A 33 -0.87 -0.02 15.34
C ASP A 33 -2.27 -0.17 14.73
N LYS A 34 -2.53 0.46 13.59
CA LYS A 34 -3.78 0.28 12.83
C LYS A 34 -3.94 -1.17 12.32
N LEU A 35 -2.88 -1.77 11.79
CA LEU A 35 -2.89 -3.18 11.36
C LEU A 35 -3.11 -4.13 12.54
N ARG A 36 -2.53 -3.84 13.71
CA ARG A 36 -2.78 -4.58 14.95
C ARG A 36 -4.25 -4.48 15.36
N GLY A 37 -4.84 -3.28 15.29
CA GLY A 37 -6.27 -3.07 15.54
C GLY A 37 -7.14 -3.90 14.60
N ALA A 38 -6.87 -3.85 13.30
CA ALA A 38 -7.57 -4.65 12.30
C ALA A 38 -7.46 -6.17 12.57
N LEU A 39 -6.26 -6.64 12.95
CA LEU A 39 -6.07 -8.05 13.33
C LEU A 39 -6.92 -8.45 14.55
N LYS A 40 -6.97 -7.59 15.57
CA LYS A 40 -7.75 -7.81 16.79
C LYS A 40 -9.26 -7.86 16.52
N ASP A 41 -9.73 -6.96 15.67
CA ASP A 41 -11.15 -6.82 15.34
C ASP A 41 -11.61 -7.77 14.23
N GLY A 42 -10.68 -8.52 13.62
CA GLY A 42 -10.94 -9.40 12.48
C GLY A 42 -11.33 -8.64 11.21
N ALA A 43 -10.94 -7.37 11.12
CA ALA A 43 -11.21 -6.51 9.97
C ALA A 43 -10.34 -6.90 8.76
N TYR A 44 -10.84 -6.61 7.57
CA TYR A 44 -10.09 -6.81 6.33
C TYR A 44 -9.16 -5.63 6.04
N ILE A 45 -8.06 -5.94 5.39
CA ILE A 45 -7.09 -4.99 4.84
C ILE A 45 -7.10 -5.17 3.33
N TYR A 46 -7.66 -4.21 2.60
CA TYR A 46 -7.68 -4.19 1.14
C TYR A 46 -6.54 -3.31 0.66
N VAL A 47 -5.65 -3.86 -0.16
CA VAL A 47 -4.51 -3.12 -0.72
C VAL A 47 -4.59 -3.09 -2.24
N PHE A 48 -4.25 -1.96 -2.86
CA PHE A 48 -4.37 -1.77 -4.31
C PHE A 48 -3.45 -0.67 -4.83
N GLY A 49 -3.12 -0.76 -6.12
CA GLY A 49 -2.32 0.22 -6.85
C GLY A 49 -2.27 -0.11 -8.33
N ASN A 50 -1.50 0.64 -9.10
CA ASN A 50 -1.30 0.40 -10.53
C ASN A 50 0.16 0.07 -10.82
N GLY A 51 0.44 -0.71 -11.87
CA GLY A 51 1.80 -1.02 -12.32
C GLY A 51 2.67 -1.63 -11.23
N GLY A 52 3.83 -1.02 -10.92
CA GLY A 52 4.72 -1.46 -9.85
C GLY A 52 4.08 -1.41 -8.47
N SER A 53 3.24 -0.39 -8.21
CA SER A 53 2.45 -0.32 -6.96
C SER A 53 1.43 -1.48 -6.85
N ALA A 54 0.90 -2.03 -7.97
CA ALA A 54 0.07 -3.23 -7.95
C ALA A 54 0.88 -4.47 -7.53
N SER A 55 2.11 -4.60 -8.05
CA SER A 55 3.02 -5.68 -7.65
C SER A 55 3.34 -5.61 -6.15
N ASN A 56 3.58 -4.41 -5.62
CA ASN A 56 3.80 -4.18 -4.21
C ASN A 56 2.57 -4.55 -3.37
N ALA A 57 1.35 -4.24 -3.84
CA ALA A 57 0.11 -4.61 -3.16
C ALA A 57 -0.05 -6.13 -3.03
N SER A 58 0.19 -6.88 -4.10
CA SER A 58 0.12 -8.36 -4.10
C SER A 58 1.21 -8.98 -3.24
N HIS A 59 2.43 -8.44 -3.27
CA HIS A 59 3.52 -8.88 -2.42
C HIS A 59 3.19 -8.65 -0.92
N PHE A 60 2.75 -7.44 -0.57
CA PHE A 60 2.33 -7.12 0.79
C PHE A 60 1.22 -8.04 1.31
N ALA A 61 0.20 -8.31 0.48
CA ALA A 61 -0.88 -9.22 0.85
C ALA A 61 -0.36 -10.64 1.16
N THR A 62 0.64 -11.11 0.41
CA THR A 62 1.29 -12.41 0.65
C THR A 62 2.07 -12.41 1.96
N ASP A 63 2.91 -11.40 2.18
CA ASP A 63 3.79 -11.35 3.36
C ASP A 63 3.00 -11.14 4.66
N LEU A 64 2.01 -10.27 4.66
CA LEU A 64 1.17 -10.06 5.83
C LEU A 64 0.22 -11.24 6.07
N GLY A 65 -0.46 -11.70 5.00
CA GLY A 65 -1.47 -12.76 5.09
C GLY A 65 -0.89 -14.14 5.40
N LYS A 66 0.31 -14.46 4.88
CA LYS A 66 1.00 -15.74 5.13
C LYS A 66 2.14 -15.56 6.13
N GLY A 67 3.10 -14.67 5.84
CA GLY A 67 4.34 -14.56 6.62
C GLY A 67 4.11 -14.12 8.06
N ALA A 68 3.51 -12.95 8.26
CA ALA A 68 3.19 -12.42 9.59
C ALA A 68 2.16 -13.28 10.32
N SER A 69 1.16 -13.81 9.60
CA SER A 69 0.16 -14.69 10.19
C SER A 69 0.77 -15.99 10.76
N ASP A 70 1.72 -16.60 10.05
CA ASP A 70 2.38 -17.83 10.52
C ASP A 70 3.28 -17.55 11.73
N LYS A 71 3.97 -16.42 11.74
CA LYS A 71 4.87 -16.06 12.86
C LYS A 71 4.12 -15.67 14.12
N THR A 72 2.99 -14.99 14.00
CA THR A 72 2.19 -14.54 15.15
C THR A 72 1.20 -15.59 15.64
N GLY A 73 0.91 -16.61 14.84
CA GLY A 73 -0.15 -17.59 15.09
C GLY A 73 -1.57 -17.01 14.96
N LYS A 74 -1.71 -15.76 14.47
CA LYS A 74 -2.99 -15.07 14.22
C LYS A 74 -3.14 -14.81 12.74
N ARG A 75 -4.37 -14.72 12.23
CA ARG A 75 -4.64 -14.61 10.80
C ARG A 75 -5.03 -13.19 10.40
N PHE A 76 -4.12 -12.47 9.75
CA PHE A 76 -4.42 -11.23 9.06
C PHE A 76 -5.35 -11.50 7.86
N ARG A 77 -6.44 -10.77 7.79
CA ARG A 77 -7.39 -10.85 6.68
C ARG A 77 -7.02 -9.78 5.66
N VAL A 78 -6.09 -10.08 4.79
CA VAL A 78 -5.57 -9.14 3.79
C VAL A 78 -5.83 -9.64 2.38
N LEU A 79 -6.25 -8.75 1.49
CA LEU A 79 -6.49 -9.01 0.07
C LEU A 79 -5.90 -7.90 -0.79
N SER A 80 -5.14 -8.28 -1.81
CA SER A 80 -4.84 -7.38 -2.91
C SER A 80 -6.00 -7.37 -3.89
N LEU A 81 -6.55 -6.18 -4.15
CA LEU A 81 -7.61 -6.01 -5.16
C LEU A 81 -7.07 -6.13 -6.60
N ASN A 82 -5.75 -6.27 -6.74
CA ASN A 82 -5.09 -6.51 -8.02
C ASN A 82 -5.07 -7.99 -8.43
N ASP A 83 -5.34 -8.92 -7.50
CA ASP A 83 -5.14 -10.36 -7.74
C ASP A 83 -6.33 -11.00 -8.46
N ASN A 84 -7.52 -10.41 -8.42
CA ASN A 84 -8.66 -10.88 -9.21
C ASN A 84 -8.69 -10.19 -10.58
N VAL A 85 -7.81 -10.65 -11.46
CA VAL A 85 -7.62 -10.09 -12.80
C VAL A 85 -8.93 -10.12 -13.62
N SER A 86 -9.68 -11.23 -13.56
CA SER A 86 -10.94 -11.37 -14.31
C SER A 86 -11.96 -10.31 -13.88
N TRP A 87 -12.07 -10.03 -12.58
CA TRP A 87 -12.99 -9.01 -12.08
C TRP A 87 -12.55 -7.60 -12.46
N MET A 88 -11.25 -7.29 -12.36
CA MET A 88 -10.72 -6.01 -12.82
C MET A 88 -11.00 -5.76 -14.29
N LEU A 89 -10.79 -6.79 -15.15
CA LEU A 89 -11.05 -6.70 -16.58
C LEU A 89 -12.53 -6.50 -16.87
N ALA A 90 -13.42 -7.20 -16.17
CA ALA A 90 -14.87 -7.04 -16.32
C ALA A 90 -15.31 -5.61 -15.93
N LEU A 91 -14.88 -5.11 -14.76
CA LEU A 91 -15.19 -3.73 -14.34
C LEU A 91 -14.64 -2.69 -15.31
N GLY A 92 -13.41 -2.89 -15.81
CA GLY A 92 -12.79 -1.98 -16.78
C GLY A 92 -13.48 -1.99 -18.15
N ASN A 93 -14.03 -3.15 -18.58
CA ASN A 93 -14.75 -3.29 -19.84
C ASN A 93 -16.19 -2.76 -19.77
N ASP A 94 -16.90 -3.09 -18.68
CA ASP A 94 -18.35 -2.83 -18.57
C ASP A 94 -18.64 -1.42 -18.02
N TYR A 95 -17.73 -0.84 -17.22
CA TYR A 95 -17.86 0.50 -16.64
C TYR A 95 -16.70 1.40 -17.06
N SER A 96 -15.63 1.44 -16.26
CA SER A 96 -14.41 2.20 -16.56
C SER A 96 -13.22 1.66 -15.78
N TYR A 97 -12.00 2.02 -16.23
CA TYR A 97 -10.79 1.67 -15.46
C TYR A 97 -10.77 2.34 -14.07
N GLU A 98 -11.53 3.39 -13.85
CA GLU A 98 -11.68 4.04 -12.55
C GLU A 98 -12.45 3.17 -11.54
N ASP A 99 -13.21 2.17 -12.01
CA ASP A 99 -14.07 1.32 -11.19
C ASP A 99 -13.41 0.03 -10.70
N VAL A 100 -12.23 -0.31 -11.22
CA VAL A 100 -11.59 -1.62 -11.00
C VAL A 100 -11.32 -1.96 -9.53
N PHE A 101 -11.14 -0.98 -8.65
CA PHE A 101 -10.95 -1.19 -7.22
C PHE A 101 -12.22 -0.92 -6.42
N VAL A 102 -12.91 0.20 -6.69
CA VAL A 102 -14.11 0.57 -5.94
C VAL A 102 -15.22 -0.47 -6.13
N GLY A 103 -15.38 -1.05 -7.31
CA GLY A 103 -16.37 -2.09 -7.56
C GLY A 103 -16.16 -3.35 -6.72
N GLN A 104 -14.90 -3.69 -6.41
CA GLN A 104 -14.60 -4.80 -5.50
C GLN A 104 -14.86 -4.40 -4.04
N LEU A 105 -14.48 -3.18 -3.63
CA LEU A 105 -14.75 -2.67 -2.27
C LEU A 105 -16.25 -2.63 -1.97
N GLN A 106 -17.09 -2.26 -2.93
CA GLN A 106 -18.55 -2.24 -2.77
C GLN A 106 -19.14 -3.61 -2.38
N ASN A 107 -18.50 -4.69 -2.80
CA ASN A 107 -18.95 -6.04 -2.42
C ASN A 107 -18.39 -6.51 -1.08
N TYR A 108 -17.18 -6.13 -0.74
CA TYR A 108 -16.47 -6.71 0.41
C TYR A 108 -16.29 -5.75 1.57
N GLY A 109 -16.08 -4.45 1.29
CA GLY A 109 -15.70 -3.47 2.30
C GLY A 109 -16.80 -3.22 3.35
N ARG A 110 -16.41 -3.22 4.60
CA ARG A 110 -17.28 -2.97 5.76
C ARG A 110 -16.69 -1.89 6.65
N PRO A 111 -17.51 -1.17 7.43
CA PRO A 111 -17.02 -0.24 8.43
C PRO A 111 -15.99 -0.90 9.36
N GLY A 112 -14.88 -0.22 9.60
CA GLY A 112 -13.75 -0.73 10.40
C GLY A 112 -12.64 -1.44 9.61
N ASP A 113 -12.91 -1.87 8.38
CA ASP A 113 -11.87 -2.39 7.48
C ASP A 113 -10.87 -1.30 7.08
N ILE A 114 -9.72 -1.69 6.54
CA ILE A 114 -8.69 -0.78 6.03
C ILE A 114 -8.65 -0.85 4.50
N ALA A 115 -8.66 0.31 3.84
CA ALA A 115 -8.39 0.46 2.42
C ALA A 115 -7.05 1.20 2.23
N MET A 116 -6.04 0.52 1.68
CA MET A 116 -4.68 1.03 1.50
C MET A 116 -4.34 1.16 0.03
N GLY A 117 -4.25 2.40 -0.46
CA GLY A 117 -3.87 2.72 -1.83
C GLY A 117 -2.39 3.07 -1.97
N LEU A 118 -1.72 2.50 -2.98
CA LEU A 118 -0.34 2.78 -3.34
C LEU A 118 -0.30 3.50 -4.69
N SER A 119 0.38 4.67 -4.74
CA SER A 119 0.55 5.41 -6.00
C SER A 119 1.70 6.39 -5.91
N VAL A 120 2.65 6.35 -6.84
CA VAL A 120 3.76 7.31 -6.89
C VAL A 120 3.25 8.74 -7.08
N SER A 121 2.32 8.95 -8.00
CA SER A 121 1.74 10.28 -8.27
C SER A 121 0.73 10.74 -7.23
N GLY A 122 0.09 9.80 -6.53
CA GLY A 122 -1.06 10.05 -5.66
C GLY A 122 -2.32 10.52 -6.39
N ASN A 123 -2.34 10.48 -7.73
CA ASN A 123 -3.42 11.03 -8.55
C ASN A 123 -4.13 9.98 -9.44
N SER A 124 -3.84 8.69 -9.26
CA SER A 124 -4.49 7.63 -10.02
C SER A 124 -6.01 7.64 -9.76
N PRO A 125 -6.87 7.90 -10.76
CA PRO A 125 -8.30 8.13 -10.53
C PRO A 125 -9.01 6.94 -9.89
N ASN A 126 -8.65 5.70 -10.28
CA ASN A 126 -9.18 4.47 -9.68
C ASN A 126 -8.82 4.35 -8.18
N CYS A 127 -7.59 4.71 -7.78
CA CYS A 127 -7.17 4.71 -6.38
C CYS A 127 -7.87 5.80 -5.57
N VAL A 128 -7.99 7.02 -6.14
CA VAL A 128 -8.70 8.14 -5.50
C VAL A 128 -10.17 7.77 -5.27
N LYS A 129 -10.85 7.23 -6.30
CA LYS A 129 -12.27 6.82 -6.24
C LYS A 129 -12.48 5.73 -5.18
N ALA A 130 -11.56 4.76 -5.12
CA ALA A 130 -11.61 3.68 -4.12
C ALA A 130 -11.45 4.19 -2.69
N LEU A 131 -10.47 5.09 -2.43
CA LEU A 131 -10.27 5.68 -1.11
C LEU A 131 -11.42 6.60 -0.69
N ASP A 132 -11.95 7.41 -1.62
CA ASP A 132 -13.10 8.29 -1.34
C ASP A 132 -14.33 7.47 -0.95
N TRP A 133 -14.63 6.41 -1.71
CA TRP A 133 -15.72 5.50 -1.37
C TRP A 133 -15.48 4.81 -0.02
N ALA A 134 -14.28 4.29 0.22
CA ALA A 134 -13.93 3.62 1.47
C ALA A 134 -14.17 4.52 2.68
N LYS A 135 -13.67 5.77 2.63
CA LYS A 135 -13.88 6.76 3.68
C LYS A 135 -15.37 7.04 3.95
N LYS A 136 -16.15 7.23 2.90
CA LYS A 136 -17.61 7.48 3.01
C LYS A 136 -18.39 6.31 3.60
N ASN A 137 -17.82 5.09 3.49
CA ASN A 137 -18.44 3.86 4.00
C ASN A 137 -17.80 3.34 5.30
N GLY A 138 -17.04 4.19 6.01
CA GLY A 138 -16.52 3.88 7.34
C GLY A 138 -15.29 2.97 7.38
N LEU A 139 -14.60 2.78 6.25
CA LEU A 139 -13.30 2.13 6.23
C LEU A 139 -12.21 3.15 6.61
N GLN A 140 -11.20 2.70 7.33
CA GLN A 140 -9.98 3.47 7.56
C GLN A 140 -9.19 3.56 6.25
N THR A 141 -8.77 4.75 5.87
CA THR A 141 -8.11 4.97 4.57
C THR A 141 -6.63 5.31 4.73
N VAL A 142 -5.79 4.62 3.97
CA VAL A 142 -4.33 4.77 3.98
C VAL A 142 -3.83 5.06 2.57
N ALA A 143 -2.93 6.02 2.41
CA ALA A 143 -2.26 6.32 1.16
C ALA A 143 -0.74 6.29 1.31
N LEU A 144 -0.07 5.44 0.50
CA LEU A 144 1.38 5.45 0.32
C LEU A 144 1.69 6.17 -1.00
N VAL A 145 2.27 7.36 -0.92
CA VAL A 145 2.45 8.24 -2.08
C VAL A 145 3.87 8.80 -2.18
N GLY A 146 4.24 9.30 -3.36
CA GLY A 146 5.46 10.07 -3.53
C GLY A 146 5.33 11.53 -3.08
N ALA A 147 6.37 12.34 -3.29
CA ALA A 147 6.48 13.72 -2.82
C ALA A 147 5.34 14.64 -3.31
N LYS A 148 4.75 14.36 -4.46
CA LYS A 148 3.61 15.15 -4.98
C LYS A 148 2.33 14.97 -4.16
N ARG A 149 2.24 13.92 -3.35
CA ARG A 149 1.11 13.55 -2.48
C ARG A 149 -0.19 13.30 -3.25
N GLY A 150 -0.60 14.21 -4.13
CA GLY A 150 -1.78 14.13 -4.98
C GLY A 150 -3.10 14.04 -4.21
N ARG A 151 -4.19 13.81 -4.95
CA ARG A 151 -5.54 13.72 -4.39
C ARG A 151 -5.74 12.56 -3.41
N MET A 152 -4.97 11.49 -3.53
CA MET A 152 -5.05 10.39 -2.56
C MET A 152 -4.70 10.86 -1.15
N ALA A 153 -3.71 11.77 -1.01
CA ALA A 153 -3.32 12.32 0.29
C ALA A 153 -4.34 13.34 0.86
N GLU A 154 -5.21 13.90 0.02
CA GLU A 154 -6.31 14.76 0.47
C GLU A 154 -7.49 13.94 1.00
N VAL A 155 -7.71 12.75 0.42
CA VAL A 155 -8.83 11.86 0.77
C VAL A 155 -8.50 10.96 1.95
N ALA A 156 -7.28 10.37 1.97
CA ALA A 156 -6.90 9.40 2.98
C ALA A 156 -6.72 10.05 4.36
N GLU A 157 -7.07 9.30 5.41
CA GLU A 157 -6.92 9.71 6.81
C GLU A 157 -5.49 9.50 7.31
N HIS A 158 -4.79 8.49 6.77
CA HIS A 158 -3.40 8.21 7.11
C HIS A 158 -2.56 8.25 5.83
N VAL A 159 -1.54 9.11 5.83
CA VAL A 159 -0.71 9.35 4.64
C VAL A 159 0.76 9.15 4.96
N ILE A 160 1.40 8.24 4.22
CA ILE A 160 2.85 8.08 4.23
C ILE A 160 3.39 8.60 2.89
N ALA A 161 4.11 9.71 2.94
CA ALA A 161 4.67 10.36 1.76
C ALA A 161 6.20 10.16 1.72
N ILE A 162 6.69 9.62 0.60
CA ILE A 162 8.12 9.44 0.32
C ILE A 162 8.60 10.68 -0.43
N ASN A 163 9.67 11.31 0.03
CA ASN A 163 10.16 12.58 -0.54
C ASN A 163 10.96 12.37 -1.84
N ASP A 164 10.39 11.68 -2.80
CA ASP A 164 10.90 11.52 -4.16
C ASP A 164 9.75 11.49 -5.16
N THR A 165 10.04 11.78 -6.44
CA THR A 165 9.06 11.75 -7.54
C THR A 165 9.39 10.73 -8.61
N HIS A 166 10.55 10.07 -8.51
CA HIS A 166 10.96 9.05 -9.47
C HIS A 166 10.24 7.73 -9.21
N TYR A 167 9.56 7.20 -10.22
CA TYR A 167 8.71 6.01 -10.08
C TYR A 167 9.44 4.84 -9.41
N GLY A 168 10.57 4.39 -9.98
CA GLY A 168 11.30 3.25 -9.44
C GLY A 168 11.71 3.43 -7.98
N ARG A 169 12.26 4.60 -7.62
CA ARG A 169 12.71 4.83 -6.24
C ARG A 169 11.56 4.92 -5.24
N VAL A 170 10.43 5.49 -5.64
CA VAL A 170 9.24 5.55 -4.77
C VAL A 170 8.61 4.17 -4.64
N GLU A 171 8.53 3.39 -5.72
CA GLU A 171 8.01 2.00 -5.68
C GLU A 171 8.88 1.10 -4.79
N ASP A 172 10.21 1.21 -4.89
CA ASP A 172 11.14 0.49 -4.00
C ASP A 172 10.94 0.88 -2.52
N ALA A 173 10.76 2.18 -2.25
CA ALA A 173 10.50 2.66 -0.90
C ALA A 173 9.10 2.24 -0.39
N GLN A 174 8.07 2.21 -1.25
CA GLN A 174 6.75 1.64 -0.93
C GLN A 174 6.89 0.16 -0.53
N MET A 175 7.68 -0.62 -1.29
CA MET A 175 7.93 -2.03 -0.94
C MET A 175 8.70 -2.15 0.38
N GLY A 176 9.67 -1.26 0.63
CA GLY A 176 10.37 -1.16 1.91
C GLY A 176 9.41 -0.94 3.08
N ILE A 177 8.43 -0.03 2.92
CA ILE A 177 7.37 0.19 3.93
C ILE A 177 6.51 -1.07 4.10
N CYS A 178 6.10 -1.73 3.02
CA CYS A 178 5.34 -2.98 3.08
C CYS A 178 6.10 -4.06 3.87
N HIS A 179 7.41 -4.20 3.64
CA HIS A 179 8.26 -5.10 4.42
C HIS A 179 8.34 -4.67 5.90
N LEU A 180 8.57 -3.38 6.20
CA LEU A 180 8.58 -2.89 7.58
C LEU A 180 7.30 -3.27 8.33
N LEU A 181 6.13 -3.09 7.70
CA LEU A 181 4.83 -3.44 8.29
C LEU A 181 4.69 -4.96 8.55
N CYS A 182 5.15 -5.80 7.63
CA CYS A 182 5.08 -7.25 7.79
C CYS A 182 6.10 -7.75 8.83
N TYR A 183 7.35 -7.31 8.73
CA TYR A 183 8.43 -7.72 9.61
C TYR A 183 8.29 -7.15 11.03
N ALA A 184 7.58 -6.04 11.22
CA ALA A 184 7.18 -5.57 12.54
C ALA A 184 6.51 -6.68 13.34
N PHE A 185 5.60 -7.43 12.72
CA PHE A 185 4.93 -8.58 13.37
C PHE A 185 5.74 -9.86 13.30
N MET A 186 6.52 -10.08 12.23
CA MET A 186 7.30 -11.31 12.07
C MET A 186 8.48 -11.40 13.06
N GLU A 187 9.11 -10.27 13.35
CA GLU A 187 10.25 -10.18 14.27
C GLU A 187 9.81 -9.87 15.70
N ASN A 188 8.62 -9.28 15.88
CA ASN A 188 8.03 -8.97 17.17
C ASN A 188 6.61 -9.58 17.29
N PRO A 189 6.47 -10.91 17.37
CA PRO A 189 5.15 -11.57 17.37
C PRO A 189 4.22 -11.10 18.50
N ASP A 190 4.80 -10.60 19.60
CA ASP A 190 4.05 -10.07 20.72
C ASP A 190 3.28 -8.78 20.40
N TRP A 191 3.70 -8.03 19.36
CA TRP A 191 2.96 -6.86 18.90
C TRP A 191 1.59 -7.19 18.27
N ALA A 192 1.35 -8.45 17.96
CA ALA A 192 0.05 -8.93 17.48
C ALA A 192 -0.96 -9.28 18.60
N ARG A 193 -0.59 -9.09 19.87
CA ARG A 193 -1.42 -9.37 21.05
C ARG A 193 -2.40 -8.27 21.41
#